data_a9511a94058bc053797877169a668b34
#
_entry.id   a9511a94058bc053797877169a668b34
#
_cell.length_a   1.000
_cell.length_b   1.000
_cell.length_c   1.000
_cell.angle_alpha   90.00
_cell.angle_beta   90.00
_cell.angle_gamma   90.00
#
_symmetry.space_group_name_H-M   'P 1'
#
loop_
_entity.id
_entity.type
_entity.pdbx_description
1 polymer ?
#
loop_
_entity_poly.entity_id
_entity_poly.type
_entity_poly.pdbx_seq_one_letter_code
_entity_poly.pdbx_strand_id
1 'polypeptide(L)'
;MGQVIKPIKYEPLLDMKQTEQGIKLIKDFFQQNLSTELRLRRVTAPLFVLKGLGINDDLNGVERAVTFPIKDLGDAKAEVVHSLAKWKRLSLAEYQIEPGYGIYTDMNAIRADEELDNLHSLYVDQWDWEAVIRKEDRNLSFLKNIVERIYAAIRRTEYLTCETYPQIKPFLPEKIHFIHAEELLQMYPDMTPKEREDAICEKYGAVFIIGIGGKLSNGEKHDGRAPDYDDWSTVAENGLEGLNGDILIWYPVLGRSFELSSMGIRVDKESLLRQLKIEDKEDRKSLYFHQQLLNDKLPLSIGGGIGQSRLCMVLLHKGHIGEIQASIWPEDMRDECKKLGMNLI
;
A
#
# COMPACT_ATOMS: atom_id res chain seq x y z
N MET A 1 6.03 -17.31 14.89
CA MET A 1 7.08 -16.28 15.08
C MET A 1 7.61 -15.92 13.72
N GLY A 2 7.59 -14.65 13.37
CA GLY A 2 8.13 -14.16 12.10
C GLY A 2 9.61 -14.53 11.97
N GLN A 3 10.01 -14.87 10.78
CA GLN A 3 11.37 -15.37 10.52
C GLN A 3 12.21 -14.22 9.92
N VAL A 4 13.40 -13.98 10.47
CA VAL A 4 14.34 -13.02 9.90
C VAL A 4 14.86 -13.55 8.56
N ILE A 5 14.64 -12.77 7.50
CA ILE A 5 15.18 -13.04 6.18
C ILE A 5 16.64 -12.59 6.17
N LYS A 6 17.55 -13.52 5.85
CA LYS A 6 18.99 -13.21 5.81
C LYS A 6 19.34 -12.44 4.55
N PRO A 7 19.80 -11.18 4.67
CA PRO A 7 20.21 -10.41 3.51
C PRO A 7 21.41 -11.04 2.81
N ILE A 8 21.52 -10.78 1.50
CA ILE A 8 22.66 -11.26 0.69
C ILE A 8 23.87 -10.35 0.97
N LYS A 9 24.85 -10.82 1.76
CA LYS A 9 26.08 -10.09 2.09
C LYS A 9 25.83 -8.66 2.56
N TYR A 10 24.94 -8.51 3.56
CA TYR A 10 24.55 -7.20 4.04
C TYR A 10 25.64 -6.53 4.89
N GLU A 11 26.01 -5.32 4.47
CA GLU A 11 26.78 -4.37 5.27
C GLU A 11 26.08 -3.01 5.17
N PRO A 12 25.76 -2.36 6.32
CA PRO A 12 25.12 -1.06 6.27
C PRO A 12 25.97 -0.02 5.53
N LEU A 13 25.44 0.53 4.43
CA LEU A 13 26.13 1.58 3.65
C LEU A 13 26.15 2.94 4.35
N LEU A 14 25.22 3.15 5.28
CA LEU A 14 25.06 4.39 6.04
C LEU A 14 25.07 4.08 7.53
N ASP A 15 25.73 4.93 8.31
CA ASP A 15 25.64 4.93 9.76
C ASP A 15 24.23 5.40 10.22
N MET A 16 23.98 5.37 11.55
CA MET A 16 22.68 5.74 12.12
C MET A 16 22.33 7.21 11.80
N LYS A 17 23.28 8.14 11.94
CA LYS A 17 23.05 9.57 11.68
C LYS A 17 22.72 9.82 10.21
N GLN A 18 23.46 9.21 9.30
CA GLN A 18 23.22 9.31 7.86
C GLN A 18 21.88 8.65 7.49
N THR A 19 21.50 7.56 8.15
CA THR A 19 20.21 6.89 7.95
C THR A 19 19.06 7.82 8.32
N GLU A 20 19.09 8.45 9.50
CA GLU A 20 18.07 9.42 9.93
C GLU A 20 17.96 10.63 8.99
N GLN A 21 19.11 11.14 8.53
CA GLN A 21 19.14 12.21 7.52
C GLN A 21 18.57 11.77 6.19
N GLY A 22 18.85 10.54 5.77
CA GLY A 22 18.32 9.93 4.55
C GLY A 22 16.81 9.72 4.61
N ILE A 23 16.29 9.24 5.73
CA ILE A 23 14.84 9.10 5.97
C ILE A 23 14.15 10.46 5.77
N LYS A 24 14.67 11.51 6.40
CA LYS A 24 14.12 12.87 6.25
C LYS A 24 14.18 13.33 4.79
N LEU A 25 15.32 13.19 4.13
CA LEU A 25 15.51 13.58 2.73
C LEU A 25 14.50 12.89 1.81
N ILE A 26 14.36 11.58 1.93
CA ILE A 26 13.45 10.78 1.10
C ILE A 26 12.00 11.19 1.36
N LYS A 27 11.58 11.29 2.64
CA LYS A 27 10.21 11.64 2.98
C LYS A 27 9.84 13.03 2.46
N ASP A 28 10.67 14.04 2.67
CA ASP A 28 10.41 15.41 2.22
C ASP A 28 10.35 15.52 0.69
N PHE A 29 11.28 14.91 -0.01
CA PHE A 29 11.34 14.99 -1.47
C PHE A 29 10.24 14.17 -2.15
N PHE A 30 10.01 12.94 -1.70
CA PHE A 30 9.00 12.07 -2.31
C PHE A 30 7.60 12.65 -2.17
N GLN A 31 7.20 13.13 -0.98
CA GLN A 31 5.86 13.68 -0.79
C GLN A 31 5.60 14.91 -1.66
N GLN A 32 6.61 15.76 -1.90
CA GLN A 32 6.49 16.91 -2.80
C GLN A 32 6.32 16.46 -4.25
N ASN A 33 7.11 15.49 -4.70
CA ASN A 33 6.97 14.91 -6.04
C ASN A 33 5.61 14.25 -6.24
N LEU A 34 5.18 13.40 -5.31
CA LEU A 34 3.89 12.71 -5.36
C LEU A 34 2.73 13.72 -5.43
N SER A 35 2.74 14.73 -4.54
CA SER A 35 1.68 15.74 -4.49
C SER A 35 1.62 16.59 -5.76
N THR A 36 2.76 16.93 -6.34
CA THR A 36 2.84 17.68 -7.59
C THR A 36 2.36 16.84 -8.78
N GLU A 37 2.85 15.58 -8.88
CA GLU A 37 2.48 14.68 -9.97
C GLU A 37 0.98 14.41 -10.02
N LEU A 38 0.37 14.13 -8.88
CA LEU A 38 -1.04 13.74 -8.79
C LEU A 38 -1.97 14.91 -8.42
N ARG A 39 -1.44 16.14 -8.28
CA ARG A 39 -2.20 17.35 -7.87
C ARG A 39 -2.93 17.15 -6.54
N LEU A 40 -2.20 16.70 -5.54
CA LEU A 40 -2.73 16.39 -4.22
C LEU A 40 -2.52 17.53 -3.23
N ARG A 41 -3.55 17.84 -2.45
CA ARG A 41 -3.46 18.73 -1.29
C ARG A 41 -3.23 17.90 -0.04
N ARG A 42 -2.25 18.27 0.80
CA ARG A 42 -2.07 17.61 2.10
C ARG A 42 -3.22 17.97 3.04
N VAL A 43 -3.77 16.97 3.72
CA VAL A 43 -4.80 17.12 4.75
C VAL A 43 -4.40 16.40 6.03
N THR A 44 -4.99 16.81 7.16
CA THR A 44 -4.84 16.11 8.44
C THR A 44 -5.78 14.90 8.47
N ALA A 45 -5.28 13.76 8.90
CA ALA A 45 -6.07 12.53 9.02
C ALA A 45 -6.19 12.05 10.48
N PRO A 46 -7.24 11.30 10.81
CA PRO A 46 -7.40 10.69 12.12
C PRO A 46 -6.45 9.50 12.31
N LEU A 47 -5.94 9.32 13.53
CA LEU A 47 -5.26 8.10 13.95
C LEU A 47 -6.27 6.98 14.29
N PHE A 48 -7.49 7.36 14.68
CA PHE A 48 -8.57 6.46 15.10
C PHE A 48 -9.93 7.01 14.67
N VAL A 49 -10.88 6.11 14.51
CA VAL A 49 -12.26 6.40 14.10
C VAL A 49 -13.25 5.71 15.06
N LEU A 50 -14.51 6.16 15.08
CA LEU A 50 -15.56 5.46 15.83
C LEU A 50 -15.81 4.09 15.21
N LYS A 51 -15.89 3.07 16.06
CA LYS A 51 -16.22 1.70 15.66
C LYS A 51 -17.65 1.60 15.11
N GLY A 52 -17.86 0.76 14.11
CA GLY A 52 -19.17 0.45 13.55
C GLY A 52 -19.66 1.38 12.45
N LEU A 53 -18.86 2.35 12.01
CA LEU A 53 -19.20 3.24 10.89
C LEU A 53 -18.84 2.68 9.51
N GLY A 54 -18.09 1.57 9.46
CA GLY A 54 -17.56 1.01 8.21
C GLY A 54 -16.47 1.88 7.56
N ILE A 55 -15.85 2.77 8.34
CA ILE A 55 -14.77 3.65 7.87
C ILE A 55 -13.42 2.96 7.96
N ASN A 56 -13.15 2.28 9.10
CA ASN A 56 -11.93 1.51 9.24
C ASN A 56 -11.94 0.30 8.29
N ASP A 57 -10.75 -0.15 7.93
CA ASP A 57 -10.55 -1.35 7.15
C ASP A 57 -10.36 -2.55 8.07
N ASP A 58 -10.97 -3.67 7.74
CA ASP A 58 -10.75 -4.94 8.41
C ASP A 58 -9.74 -5.82 7.66
N LEU A 59 -8.99 -5.23 6.73
CA LEU A 59 -7.98 -5.87 5.90
C LEU A 59 -8.53 -7.13 5.21
N ASN A 60 -8.10 -8.31 5.64
CA ASN A 60 -8.63 -9.60 5.17
C ASN A 60 -9.90 -10.05 5.92
N GLY A 61 -10.35 -9.26 6.92
CA GLY A 61 -11.56 -9.51 7.70
C GLY A 61 -11.37 -10.38 8.94
N VAL A 62 -10.12 -10.65 9.32
CA VAL A 62 -9.74 -11.47 10.49
C VAL A 62 -8.88 -10.71 11.50
N GLU A 63 -8.25 -9.63 11.06
CA GLU A 63 -7.33 -8.82 11.87
C GLU A 63 -8.09 -8.00 12.91
N ARG A 64 -7.53 -7.97 14.13
CA ARG A 64 -8.12 -7.25 15.26
C ARG A 64 -7.65 -5.80 15.28
N ALA A 65 -8.58 -4.86 15.19
CA ALA A 65 -8.27 -3.46 15.43
C ALA A 65 -7.99 -3.20 16.91
N VAL A 66 -7.00 -2.36 17.20
CA VAL A 66 -6.76 -1.84 18.56
C VAL A 66 -7.92 -0.92 18.93
N THR A 67 -8.69 -1.28 19.95
CA THR A 67 -9.90 -0.55 20.37
C THR A 67 -9.76 0.02 21.77
N PHE A 68 -10.39 1.18 22.00
CA PHE A 68 -10.45 1.80 23.32
C PHE A 68 -11.79 2.56 23.52
N PRO A 69 -12.30 2.67 24.76
CA PRO A 69 -13.49 3.44 25.05
C PRO A 69 -13.19 4.95 25.15
N ILE A 70 -14.17 5.78 24.81
CA ILE A 70 -14.08 7.25 24.96
C ILE A 70 -15.06 7.68 26.05
N LYS A 71 -14.54 8.12 27.19
CA LYS A 71 -15.32 8.51 28.38
C LYS A 71 -16.39 9.56 28.07
N ASP A 72 -16.05 10.63 27.38
CA ASP A 72 -16.96 11.75 27.10
C ASP A 72 -18.03 11.42 26.04
N LEU A 73 -17.94 10.24 25.42
CA LEU A 73 -18.94 9.70 24.49
C LEU A 73 -19.69 8.50 25.07
N GLY A 74 -19.80 8.41 26.41
CA GLY A 74 -20.51 7.32 27.07
C GLY A 74 -19.88 5.94 26.82
N ASP A 75 -18.56 5.88 26.83
CA ASP A 75 -17.75 4.67 26.56
C ASP A 75 -17.94 4.08 25.15
N ALA A 76 -18.41 4.90 24.20
CA ALA A 76 -18.37 4.52 22.78
C ALA A 76 -16.95 4.13 22.38
N LYS A 77 -16.83 3.05 21.60
CA LYS A 77 -15.53 2.51 21.21
C LYS A 77 -14.97 3.21 19.96
N ALA A 78 -13.72 3.61 20.04
CA ALA A 78 -12.90 3.97 18.89
C ALA A 78 -11.95 2.83 18.53
N GLU A 79 -11.48 2.82 17.31
CA GLU A 79 -10.47 1.88 16.80
C GLU A 79 -9.37 2.63 16.06
N VAL A 80 -8.12 2.27 16.35
CA VAL A 80 -6.97 2.74 15.57
C VAL A 80 -7.11 2.23 14.15
N VAL A 81 -6.85 3.09 13.17
CA VAL A 81 -7.06 2.72 11.76
C VAL A 81 -6.07 1.65 11.30
N HIS A 82 -6.54 0.77 10.41
CA HIS A 82 -5.71 -0.13 9.62
C HIS A 82 -5.39 0.48 8.25
N SER A 83 -6.29 1.31 7.73
CA SER A 83 -6.23 2.00 6.45
C SER A 83 -7.14 3.22 6.47
N LEU A 84 -6.85 4.22 5.66
CA LEU A 84 -7.68 5.42 5.49
C LEU A 84 -8.41 5.45 4.14
N ALA A 85 -8.46 4.34 3.39
CA ALA A 85 -9.04 4.30 2.05
C ALA A 85 -10.48 4.86 2.02
N LYS A 86 -11.34 4.40 2.93
CA LYS A 86 -12.74 4.84 3.04
C LYS A 86 -12.86 6.25 3.60
N TRP A 87 -12.06 6.60 4.60
CA TRP A 87 -12.02 7.94 5.17
C TRP A 87 -11.62 9.00 4.13
N LYS A 88 -10.58 8.74 3.34
CA LYS A 88 -10.14 9.67 2.29
C LYS A 88 -11.25 9.97 1.29
N ARG A 89 -12.00 8.95 0.88
CA ARG A 89 -13.10 9.14 -0.07
C ARG A 89 -14.24 9.98 0.52
N LEU A 90 -14.57 9.82 1.81
CA LEU A 90 -15.48 10.72 2.52
C LEU A 90 -14.95 12.16 2.54
N SER A 91 -13.65 12.32 2.81
CA SER A 91 -13.00 13.63 2.84
C SER A 91 -12.97 14.32 1.46
N LEU A 92 -12.85 13.58 0.35
CA LEU A 92 -12.99 14.17 -0.98
C LEU A 92 -14.36 14.85 -1.18
N ALA A 93 -15.43 14.21 -0.71
CA ALA A 93 -16.78 14.78 -0.77
C ALA A 93 -16.93 15.99 0.17
N GLU A 94 -16.46 15.87 1.42
CA GLU A 94 -16.53 16.94 2.42
C GLU A 94 -15.75 18.19 1.99
N TYR A 95 -14.55 18.01 1.43
CA TYR A 95 -13.72 19.11 0.93
C TYR A 95 -14.08 19.58 -0.47
N GLN A 96 -15.10 18.97 -1.10
CA GLN A 96 -15.58 19.31 -2.44
C GLN A 96 -14.44 19.33 -3.48
N ILE A 97 -13.62 18.29 -3.47
CA ILE A 97 -12.48 18.19 -4.38
C ILE A 97 -12.98 17.94 -5.80
N GLU A 98 -12.49 18.73 -6.74
CA GLU A 98 -12.84 18.65 -8.16
C GLU A 98 -12.15 17.48 -8.89
N PRO A 99 -12.74 16.94 -9.99
CA PRO A 99 -12.10 15.93 -10.80
C PRO A 99 -10.70 16.34 -11.31
N GLY A 100 -9.74 15.44 -11.19
CA GLY A 100 -8.33 15.66 -11.54
C GLY A 100 -7.48 16.24 -10.42
N TYR A 101 -8.06 16.46 -9.23
CA TYR A 101 -7.37 16.85 -8.00
C TYR A 101 -7.64 15.82 -6.90
N GLY A 102 -6.82 15.88 -5.86
CA GLY A 102 -6.95 14.94 -4.75
C GLY A 102 -6.39 15.45 -3.43
N ILE A 103 -6.32 14.54 -2.48
CA ILE A 103 -5.74 14.74 -1.16
C ILE A 103 -4.69 13.67 -0.87
N TYR A 104 -3.72 14.00 0.00
CA TYR A 104 -2.87 12.99 0.63
C TYR A 104 -2.69 13.33 2.11
N THR A 105 -2.31 12.33 2.87
CA THR A 105 -2.03 12.47 4.29
C THR A 105 -0.92 11.51 4.73
N ASP A 106 -0.32 11.80 5.88
CA ASP A 106 0.54 10.87 6.59
C ASP A 106 -0.36 9.98 7.44
N MET A 107 -0.59 8.74 6.98
CA MET A 107 -1.32 7.73 7.74
C MET A 107 -0.38 7.02 8.71
N ASN A 108 -0.84 6.83 9.93
CA ASN A 108 -0.19 5.98 10.93
C ASN A 108 -1.22 4.93 11.37
N ALA A 109 -0.85 3.65 11.30
CA ALA A 109 -1.71 2.54 11.64
C ALA A 109 -1.02 1.56 12.60
N ILE A 110 -1.82 0.80 13.34
CA ILE A 110 -1.33 -0.29 14.17
C ILE A 110 -2.02 -1.58 13.73
N ARG A 111 -1.23 -2.56 13.32
CA ARG A 111 -1.67 -3.90 12.94
C ARG A 111 -1.20 -4.91 13.99
N ALA A 112 -2.03 -5.14 14.99
CA ALA A 112 -1.68 -5.93 16.17
C ALA A 112 -1.45 -7.43 15.87
N ASP A 113 -2.03 -7.94 14.80
CA ASP A 113 -1.95 -9.34 14.37
C ASP A 113 -0.91 -9.58 13.25
N GLU A 114 -0.08 -8.57 12.91
CA GLU A 114 0.94 -8.69 11.88
C GLU A 114 2.03 -9.71 12.25
N GLU A 115 2.40 -10.56 11.31
CA GLU A 115 3.58 -11.42 11.44
C GLU A 115 4.84 -10.61 11.16
N LEU A 116 5.65 -10.44 12.21
CA LEU A 116 6.84 -9.60 12.14
C LEU A 116 7.97 -10.29 11.37
N ASP A 117 8.52 -9.58 10.39
CA ASP A 117 9.70 -10.00 9.63
C ASP A 117 10.51 -8.76 9.19
N ASN A 118 11.41 -8.92 8.23
CA ASN A 118 12.20 -7.80 7.70
C ASN A 118 11.36 -6.68 7.08
N LEU A 119 10.14 -6.97 6.61
CA LEU A 119 9.27 -6.09 5.84
C LEU A 119 8.02 -5.64 6.58
N HIS A 120 7.62 -6.39 7.62
CA HIS A 120 6.38 -6.22 8.35
C HIS A 120 6.61 -5.81 9.79
N SER A 121 5.92 -4.75 10.22
CA SER A 121 5.95 -4.16 11.56
C SER A 121 4.54 -3.98 12.09
N LEU A 122 4.39 -3.95 13.42
CA LEU A 122 3.14 -3.55 14.07
C LEU A 122 2.72 -2.13 13.70
N TYR A 123 3.68 -1.25 13.47
CA TYR A 123 3.47 0.13 13.07
C TYR A 123 3.61 0.27 11.56
N VAL A 124 2.60 0.84 10.92
CA VAL A 124 2.55 1.10 9.47
C VAL A 124 2.40 2.59 9.22
N ASP A 125 3.29 3.15 8.42
CA ASP A 125 3.22 4.53 7.95
C ASP A 125 3.12 4.59 6.42
N GLN A 126 2.18 5.41 5.91
CA GLN A 126 1.98 5.54 4.47
C GLN A 126 1.76 7.01 4.08
N TRP A 127 2.21 7.39 2.89
CA TRP A 127 1.56 8.47 2.15
C TRP A 127 0.28 7.89 1.57
N ASP A 128 -0.81 8.20 2.21
CA ASP A 128 -2.12 7.70 1.84
C ASP A 128 -2.84 8.76 1.02
N TRP A 129 -3.15 8.46 -0.24
CA TRP A 129 -3.66 9.44 -1.20
C TRP A 129 -4.96 8.99 -1.86
N GLU A 130 -5.76 9.96 -2.32
CA GLU A 130 -7.02 9.73 -3.02
C GLU A 130 -7.31 10.90 -3.96
N ALA A 131 -7.70 10.65 -5.20
CA ALA A 131 -8.01 11.67 -6.19
C ALA A 131 -9.37 11.43 -6.83
N VAL A 132 -10.11 12.52 -7.09
CA VAL A 132 -11.40 12.45 -7.79
C VAL A 132 -11.14 12.22 -9.28
N ILE A 133 -11.89 11.27 -9.86
CA ILE A 133 -11.83 10.94 -11.28
C ILE A 133 -13.19 11.12 -11.94
N ARG A 134 -13.19 11.20 -13.27
CA ARG A 134 -14.41 11.18 -14.08
C ARG A 134 -14.83 9.75 -14.39
N LYS A 135 -16.05 9.59 -14.91
CA LYS A 135 -16.56 8.26 -15.29
C LYS A 135 -15.74 7.64 -16.42
N GLU A 136 -15.30 8.44 -17.37
CA GLU A 136 -14.45 8.03 -18.48
C GLU A 136 -13.05 7.59 -18.08
N ASP A 137 -12.58 7.98 -16.87
CA ASP A 137 -11.27 7.59 -16.32
C ASP A 137 -11.29 6.19 -15.68
N ARG A 138 -12.45 5.54 -15.57
CA ARG A 138 -12.55 4.18 -14.98
C ARG A 138 -12.12 3.11 -15.98
N ASN A 139 -10.83 3.05 -16.29
CA ASN A 139 -10.24 2.11 -17.23
C ASN A 139 -8.78 1.80 -16.90
N LEU A 140 -8.21 0.74 -17.50
CA LEU A 140 -6.82 0.33 -17.27
C LEU A 140 -5.81 1.34 -17.78
N SER A 141 -6.09 2.03 -18.86
CA SER A 141 -5.16 3.03 -19.42
C SER A 141 -4.94 4.18 -18.43
N PHE A 142 -6.00 4.63 -17.78
CA PHE A 142 -5.91 5.66 -16.74
C PHE A 142 -5.16 5.15 -15.51
N LEU A 143 -5.49 3.94 -15.02
CA LEU A 143 -4.77 3.31 -13.91
C LEU A 143 -3.27 3.21 -14.19
N LYS A 144 -2.88 2.68 -15.35
CA LYS A 144 -1.48 2.55 -15.76
C LYS A 144 -0.76 3.90 -15.81
N ASN A 145 -1.40 4.94 -16.34
CA ASN A 145 -0.82 6.29 -16.34
C ASN A 145 -0.54 6.82 -14.94
N ILE A 146 -1.44 6.61 -13.98
CA ILE A 146 -1.22 7.01 -12.58
C ILE A 146 -0.06 6.22 -11.97
N VAL A 147 0.02 4.91 -12.21
CA VAL A 147 1.12 4.06 -11.74
C VAL A 147 2.47 4.54 -12.29
N GLU A 148 2.56 4.84 -13.59
CA GLU A 148 3.78 5.36 -14.22
C GLU A 148 4.24 6.68 -13.59
N ARG A 149 3.32 7.58 -13.27
CA ARG A 149 3.62 8.86 -12.60
C ARG A 149 4.13 8.67 -11.18
N ILE A 150 3.53 7.76 -10.40
CA ILE A 150 4.01 7.40 -9.06
C ILE A 150 5.39 6.78 -9.16
N TYR A 151 5.59 5.85 -10.09
CA TYR A 151 6.87 5.19 -10.29
C TYR A 151 7.97 6.19 -10.71
N ALA A 152 7.65 7.16 -11.54
CA ALA A 152 8.57 8.24 -11.90
C ALA A 152 8.97 9.10 -10.68
N ALA A 153 8.05 9.34 -9.73
CA ALA A 153 8.37 10.03 -8.49
C ALA A 153 9.31 9.18 -7.60
N ILE A 154 9.10 7.87 -7.53
CA ILE A 154 9.99 6.92 -6.81
C ILE A 154 11.40 6.98 -7.42
N ARG A 155 11.54 6.88 -8.73
CA ARG A 155 12.84 6.92 -9.42
C ARG A 155 13.57 8.26 -9.24
N ARG A 156 12.86 9.38 -9.29
CA ARG A 156 13.48 10.70 -8.99
C ARG A 156 14.02 10.76 -7.57
N THR A 157 13.32 10.12 -6.63
CA THR A 157 13.76 10.05 -5.23
C THR A 157 14.97 9.12 -5.08
N GLU A 158 15.01 7.99 -5.79
CA GLU A 158 16.20 7.14 -5.86
C GLU A 158 17.41 7.93 -6.38
N TYR A 159 17.24 8.64 -7.49
CA TYR A 159 18.30 9.44 -8.06
C TYR A 159 18.88 10.47 -7.06
N LEU A 160 18.00 11.24 -6.40
CA LEU A 160 18.43 12.20 -5.37
C LEU A 160 19.17 11.51 -4.20
N THR A 161 18.69 10.34 -3.80
CA THR A 161 19.31 9.55 -2.71
C THR A 161 20.73 9.12 -3.10
N CYS A 162 20.92 8.63 -4.32
CA CYS A 162 22.23 8.21 -4.83
C CYS A 162 23.20 9.38 -5.02
N GLU A 163 22.71 10.55 -5.45
CA GLU A 163 23.53 11.77 -5.55
C GLU A 163 23.97 12.27 -4.16
N THR A 164 23.10 12.15 -3.15
CA THR A 164 23.40 12.56 -1.78
C THR A 164 24.33 11.56 -1.08
N TYR A 165 24.17 10.27 -1.35
CA TYR A 165 24.93 9.16 -0.76
C TYR A 165 25.56 8.32 -1.87
N PRO A 166 26.73 8.71 -2.42
CA PRO A 166 27.33 8.05 -3.60
C PRO A 166 27.70 6.57 -3.42
N GLN A 167 27.75 6.08 -2.17
CA GLN A 167 27.92 4.65 -1.86
C GLN A 167 26.66 3.82 -2.19
N ILE A 168 25.47 4.43 -2.20
CA ILE A 168 24.23 3.81 -2.65
C ILE A 168 24.19 3.88 -4.18
N LYS A 169 23.89 2.75 -4.83
CA LYS A 169 23.79 2.68 -6.30
C LYS A 169 22.35 2.50 -6.73
N PRO A 170 21.89 3.18 -7.80
CA PRO A 170 20.53 3.01 -8.31
C PRO A 170 20.39 1.59 -8.88
N PHE A 171 19.19 1.02 -8.69
CA PHE A 171 18.88 -0.33 -9.20
C PHE A 171 17.47 -0.42 -9.83
N LEU A 172 16.63 0.60 -9.65
CA LEU A 172 15.29 0.60 -10.23
C LEU A 172 15.36 0.77 -11.75
N PRO A 173 14.65 -0.07 -12.53
CA PRO A 173 14.62 0.03 -13.98
C PRO A 173 13.95 1.33 -14.45
N GLU A 174 14.20 1.69 -15.71
CA GLU A 174 13.64 2.92 -16.29
C GLU A 174 12.11 2.90 -16.37
N LYS A 175 11.53 1.73 -16.62
CA LYS A 175 10.08 1.56 -16.78
C LYS A 175 9.58 0.45 -15.87
N ILE A 176 8.37 0.64 -15.33
CA ILE A 176 7.64 -0.40 -14.65
C ILE A 176 6.95 -1.31 -15.65
N HIS A 177 6.96 -2.62 -15.40
CA HIS A 177 6.29 -3.63 -16.21
C HIS A 177 4.87 -3.87 -15.67
N PHE A 178 3.88 -3.98 -16.56
CA PHE A 178 2.49 -4.27 -16.20
C PHE A 178 2.15 -5.71 -16.56
N ILE A 179 1.56 -6.44 -15.63
CA ILE A 179 1.09 -7.80 -15.82
C ILE A 179 -0.18 -8.02 -15.01
N HIS A 180 -1.11 -8.81 -15.52
CA HIS A 180 -2.29 -9.21 -14.75
C HIS A 180 -2.00 -10.45 -13.91
N ALA A 181 -2.63 -10.57 -12.73
CA ALA A 181 -2.46 -11.73 -11.83
C ALA A 181 -2.82 -13.06 -12.52
N GLU A 182 -3.82 -13.06 -13.41
CA GLU A 182 -4.19 -14.21 -14.23
C GLU A 182 -3.10 -14.59 -15.23
N GLU A 183 -2.50 -13.61 -15.93
CA GLU A 183 -1.39 -13.87 -16.86
C GLU A 183 -0.18 -14.42 -16.09
N LEU A 184 0.07 -13.91 -14.89
CA LEU A 184 1.13 -14.37 -14.02
C LEU A 184 0.90 -15.81 -13.53
N LEU A 185 -0.34 -16.17 -13.20
CA LEU A 185 -0.73 -17.57 -12.92
C LEU A 185 -0.45 -18.48 -14.10
N GLN A 186 -0.84 -18.07 -15.33
CA GLN A 186 -0.62 -18.86 -16.53
C GLN A 186 0.86 -19.05 -16.87
N MET A 187 1.71 -18.02 -16.57
CA MET A 187 3.17 -18.12 -16.77
C MET A 187 3.84 -19.07 -15.78
N TYR A 188 3.35 -19.14 -14.56
CA TYR A 188 3.95 -19.92 -13.46
C TYR A 188 2.87 -20.67 -12.67
N PRO A 189 2.19 -21.69 -13.29
CA PRO A 189 1.02 -22.32 -12.69
C PRO A 189 1.33 -23.10 -11.41
N ASP A 190 2.54 -23.63 -11.27
CA ASP A 190 2.96 -24.47 -10.14
C ASP A 190 3.55 -23.66 -8.98
N MET A 191 3.75 -22.34 -9.16
CA MET A 191 4.31 -21.46 -8.13
C MET A 191 3.21 -20.88 -7.24
N THR A 192 3.53 -20.64 -5.97
CA THR A 192 2.70 -19.85 -5.06
C THR A 192 2.64 -18.39 -5.54
N PRO A 193 1.64 -17.59 -5.10
CA PRO A 193 1.59 -16.17 -5.44
C PRO A 193 2.91 -15.42 -5.15
N LYS A 194 3.53 -15.69 -4.01
CA LYS A 194 4.79 -15.03 -3.60
C LYS A 194 5.97 -15.43 -4.48
N GLU A 195 6.08 -16.69 -4.85
CA GLU A 195 7.11 -17.17 -5.79
C GLU A 195 6.91 -16.57 -7.19
N ARG A 196 5.65 -16.36 -7.63
CA ARG A 196 5.34 -15.66 -8.89
C ARG A 196 5.80 -14.21 -8.84
N GLU A 197 5.54 -13.51 -7.72
CA GLU A 197 6.03 -12.14 -7.51
C GLU A 197 7.55 -12.08 -7.57
N ASP A 198 8.25 -13.00 -6.88
CA ASP A 198 9.70 -13.06 -6.88
C ASP A 198 10.23 -13.27 -8.31
N ALA A 199 9.70 -14.25 -9.03
CA ALA A 199 10.13 -14.56 -10.40
C ALA A 199 9.91 -13.40 -11.39
N ILE A 200 8.75 -12.72 -11.31
CA ILE A 200 8.46 -11.63 -12.24
C ILE A 200 9.23 -10.35 -11.89
N CYS A 201 9.41 -10.07 -10.59
CA CYS A 201 10.19 -8.93 -10.14
C CYS A 201 11.68 -9.12 -10.43
N GLU A 202 12.24 -10.32 -10.25
CA GLU A 202 13.62 -10.62 -10.65
C GLU A 202 13.85 -10.39 -12.14
N LYS A 203 12.87 -10.77 -12.97
CA LYS A 203 12.94 -10.61 -14.42
C LYS A 203 12.89 -9.17 -14.91
N TYR A 204 12.02 -8.33 -14.31
CA TYR A 204 11.73 -6.98 -14.81
C TYR A 204 12.21 -5.86 -13.89
N GLY A 205 12.63 -6.16 -12.67
CA GLY A 205 13.10 -5.19 -11.67
C GLY A 205 11.99 -4.39 -10.97
N ALA A 206 10.93 -4.00 -11.68
CA ALA A 206 9.76 -3.32 -11.14
C ALA A 206 8.51 -3.73 -11.92
N VAL A 207 7.44 -4.06 -11.20
CA VAL A 207 6.21 -4.62 -11.77
C VAL A 207 4.99 -4.00 -11.09
N PHE A 208 3.93 -3.77 -11.87
CA PHE A 208 2.59 -3.52 -11.35
C PHE A 208 1.72 -4.74 -11.67
N ILE A 209 1.30 -5.46 -10.63
CA ILE A 209 0.43 -6.64 -10.76
C ILE A 209 -1.02 -6.18 -10.66
N ILE A 210 -1.79 -6.35 -11.74
CA ILE A 210 -3.17 -5.91 -11.87
C ILE A 210 -4.12 -7.03 -11.43
N GLY A 211 -5.29 -6.68 -10.85
CA GLY A 211 -6.37 -7.63 -10.56
C GLY A 211 -6.16 -8.39 -9.24
N ILE A 212 -5.82 -7.67 -8.18
CA ILE A 212 -5.64 -8.22 -6.83
C ILE A 212 -6.98 -8.23 -6.08
N GLY A 213 -7.37 -9.37 -5.52
CA GLY A 213 -8.57 -9.55 -4.68
C GLY A 213 -9.62 -10.51 -5.24
N GLY A 214 -9.75 -10.61 -6.57
CA GLY A 214 -10.62 -11.56 -7.23
C GLY A 214 -10.03 -12.98 -7.28
N LYS A 215 -10.89 -13.99 -7.51
CA LYS A 215 -10.44 -15.35 -7.76
C LYS A 215 -9.94 -15.50 -9.19
N LEU A 216 -8.80 -16.15 -9.35
CA LEU A 216 -8.22 -16.51 -10.63
C LEU A 216 -8.84 -17.79 -11.20
N SER A 217 -8.45 -18.17 -12.40
CA SER A 217 -8.99 -19.36 -13.10
C SER A 217 -8.78 -20.69 -12.35
N ASN A 218 -7.80 -20.74 -11.45
CA ASN A 218 -7.57 -21.88 -10.55
C ASN A 218 -8.48 -21.89 -9.31
N GLY A 219 -9.33 -20.86 -9.11
CA GLY A 219 -10.23 -20.71 -7.97
C GLY A 219 -9.62 -20.05 -6.73
N GLU A 220 -8.32 -19.73 -6.74
CA GLU A 220 -7.60 -19.07 -5.66
C GLU A 220 -7.42 -17.58 -5.98
N LYS A 221 -7.19 -16.77 -4.95
CA LYS A 221 -6.80 -15.37 -5.11
C LYS A 221 -5.27 -15.28 -5.25
N HIS A 222 -4.78 -14.26 -5.96
CA HIS A 222 -3.35 -13.93 -5.92
C HIS A 222 -2.96 -13.39 -4.54
N ASP A 223 -3.73 -12.40 -4.06
CA ASP A 223 -3.64 -11.87 -2.70
C ASP A 223 -5.01 -11.36 -2.24
N GLY A 224 -5.16 -11.07 -0.94
CA GLY A 224 -6.36 -10.54 -0.33
C GLY A 224 -6.61 -9.07 -0.66
N ARG A 225 -7.90 -8.70 -0.77
CA ARG A 225 -8.33 -7.31 -0.88
C ARG A 225 -9.74 -7.19 -0.34
N ALA A 226 -10.00 -6.21 0.55
CA ALA A 226 -11.33 -5.96 1.05
C ALA A 226 -12.31 -5.60 -0.10
N PRO A 227 -13.61 -5.92 0.06
CA PRO A 227 -14.58 -5.76 -1.03
C PRO A 227 -15.09 -4.32 -1.22
N ASP A 228 -14.72 -3.39 -0.37
CA ASP A 228 -15.43 -2.13 -0.22
C ASP A 228 -14.60 -0.86 -0.50
N TYR A 229 -13.42 -1.00 -1.11
CA TYR A 229 -12.68 0.18 -1.58
C TYR A 229 -12.08 -0.01 -2.99
N ASP A 230 -11.19 -0.95 -3.27
CA ASP A 230 -10.65 -1.18 -4.62
C ASP A 230 -11.61 -1.99 -5.51
N ASP A 231 -11.73 -1.59 -6.77
CA ASP A 231 -12.51 -2.34 -7.77
C ASP A 231 -11.68 -3.45 -8.41
N TRP A 232 -11.81 -4.66 -7.88
CA TRP A 232 -11.12 -5.86 -8.37
C TRP A 232 -12.03 -6.78 -9.19
N SER A 233 -13.28 -6.38 -9.47
CA SER A 233 -14.30 -7.21 -10.11
C SER A 233 -14.87 -6.65 -11.41
N THR A 234 -14.52 -5.43 -11.79
CA THR A 234 -14.95 -4.89 -13.09
C THR A 234 -14.08 -5.46 -14.19
N VAL A 235 -14.73 -5.98 -15.24
CA VAL A 235 -14.03 -6.45 -16.45
C VAL A 235 -13.47 -5.26 -17.21
N ALA A 236 -12.19 -5.28 -17.45
CA ALA A 236 -11.47 -4.25 -18.17
C ALA A 236 -11.41 -4.51 -19.68
N GLU A 237 -10.81 -3.58 -20.44
CA GLU A 237 -10.72 -3.62 -21.91
C GLU A 237 -9.95 -4.86 -22.43
N ASN A 238 -9.08 -5.43 -21.62
CA ASN A 238 -8.33 -6.65 -21.93
C ASN A 238 -9.12 -7.95 -21.67
N GLY A 239 -10.37 -7.84 -21.20
CA GLY A 239 -11.23 -8.98 -20.87
C GLY A 239 -10.95 -9.64 -19.52
N LEU A 240 -10.02 -9.10 -18.72
CA LEU A 240 -9.71 -9.57 -17.37
C LEU A 240 -10.33 -8.65 -16.31
N GLU A 241 -10.58 -9.19 -15.11
CA GLU A 241 -11.20 -8.46 -14.01
C GLU A 241 -10.19 -7.67 -13.19
N GLY A 242 -10.55 -6.43 -12.79
CA GLY A 242 -9.80 -5.62 -11.84
C GLY A 242 -9.24 -4.33 -12.42
N LEU A 243 -9.47 -3.25 -11.67
CA LEU A 243 -8.96 -1.90 -11.92
C LEU A 243 -8.05 -1.45 -10.76
N ASN A 244 -7.33 -2.39 -10.16
CA ASN A 244 -6.44 -2.20 -9.02
C ASN A 244 -5.17 -3.04 -9.18
N GLY A 245 -4.24 -2.87 -8.27
CA GLY A 245 -3.02 -3.67 -8.23
C GLY A 245 -1.98 -3.11 -7.28
N ASP A 246 -0.80 -3.73 -7.29
CA ASP A 246 0.30 -3.42 -6.41
C ASP A 246 1.58 -3.13 -7.18
N ILE A 247 2.34 -2.10 -6.72
CA ILE A 247 3.69 -1.81 -7.21
C ILE A 247 4.67 -2.65 -6.40
N LEU A 248 5.34 -3.57 -7.07
CA LEU A 248 6.41 -4.39 -6.52
C LEU A 248 7.72 -4.09 -7.23
N ILE A 249 8.82 -4.25 -6.52
CA ILE A 249 10.18 -4.17 -7.05
C ILE A 249 10.97 -5.42 -6.69
N TRP A 250 11.99 -5.75 -7.48
CA TRP A 250 13.01 -6.66 -7.02
C TRP A 250 13.94 -5.96 -6.05
N TYR A 251 14.06 -6.46 -4.82
CA TYR A 251 14.90 -5.87 -3.81
C TYR A 251 16.21 -6.66 -3.64
N PRO A 252 17.34 -6.18 -4.21
CA PRO A 252 18.58 -6.95 -4.26
C PRO A 252 19.17 -7.28 -2.90
N VAL A 253 18.92 -6.45 -1.87
CA VAL A 253 19.44 -6.67 -0.51
C VAL A 253 18.87 -7.94 0.11
N LEU A 254 17.60 -8.22 -0.13
CA LEU A 254 16.91 -9.41 0.39
C LEU A 254 16.76 -10.52 -0.66
N GLY A 255 17.04 -10.24 -1.95
CA GLY A 255 16.90 -11.20 -3.05
C GLY A 255 15.46 -11.68 -3.27
N ARG A 256 14.48 -10.75 -3.17
CA ARG A 256 13.04 -11.06 -3.31
C ARG A 256 12.23 -9.87 -3.80
N SER A 257 10.97 -10.12 -4.14
CA SER A 257 9.99 -9.08 -4.40
C SER A 257 9.68 -8.26 -3.14
N PHE A 258 9.38 -6.99 -3.35
CA PHE A 258 9.09 -6.04 -2.29
C PHE A 258 7.95 -5.11 -2.72
N GLU A 259 6.82 -5.19 -2.04
CA GLU A 259 5.66 -4.33 -2.30
C GLU A 259 5.89 -2.93 -1.71
N LEU A 260 5.79 -1.91 -2.55
CA LEU A 260 5.90 -0.50 -2.17
C LEU A 260 4.54 0.20 -2.02
N SER A 261 3.56 -0.19 -2.82
CA SER A 261 2.27 0.50 -2.88
C SER A 261 1.17 -0.45 -3.32
N SER A 262 0.02 -0.27 -2.70
CA SER A 262 -1.24 -0.90 -3.06
C SER A 262 -2.22 0.21 -3.46
N MET A 263 -2.88 0.09 -4.64
CA MET A 263 -3.72 1.14 -5.18
C MET A 263 -4.76 0.64 -6.18
N GLY A 264 -5.80 1.44 -6.42
CA GLY A 264 -6.80 1.10 -7.43
C GLY A 264 -7.81 2.21 -7.69
N ILE A 265 -8.50 2.09 -8.81
CA ILE A 265 -9.76 2.78 -9.03
C ILE A 265 -10.75 2.19 -8.04
N ARG A 266 -11.45 3.08 -7.33
CA ARG A 266 -12.34 2.65 -6.25
C ARG A 266 -13.66 2.12 -6.80
N VAL A 267 -14.29 1.25 -6.02
CA VAL A 267 -15.62 0.72 -6.35
C VAL A 267 -16.62 1.86 -6.62
N ASP A 268 -17.47 1.67 -7.62
CA ASP A 268 -18.74 2.37 -7.75
C ASP A 268 -19.85 1.57 -7.07
N LYS A 269 -21.12 2.00 -7.21
CA LYS A 269 -22.25 1.27 -6.62
C LYS A 269 -22.36 -0.17 -7.10
N GLU A 270 -22.15 -0.39 -8.39
CA GLU A 270 -22.35 -1.68 -9.05
C GLU A 270 -21.26 -2.66 -8.60
N SER A 271 -20.00 -2.23 -8.67
CA SER A 271 -18.87 -3.06 -8.24
C SER A 271 -18.86 -3.27 -6.74
N LEU A 272 -19.24 -2.27 -5.91
CA LEU A 272 -19.42 -2.45 -4.47
C LEU A 272 -20.42 -3.58 -4.16
N LEU A 273 -21.62 -3.50 -4.74
CA LEU A 273 -22.68 -4.51 -4.49
C LEU A 273 -22.25 -5.88 -4.96
N ARG A 274 -21.59 -5.97 -6.10
CA ARG A 274 -21.05 -7.22 -6.65
C ARG A 274 -19.98 -7.82 -5.72
N GLN A 275 -19.00 -7.02 -5.28
CA GLN A 275 -17.92 -7.48 -4.41
C GLN A 275 -18.40 -7.86 -3.02
N LEU A 276 -19.30 -7.10 -2.41
CA LEU A 276 -19.91 -7.46 -1.14
C LEU A 276 -20.66 -8.81 -1.21
N LYS A 277 -21.33 -9.10 -2.33
CA LYS A 277 -22.00 -10.39 -2.56
C LYS A 277 -20.99 -11.51 -2.74
N ILE A 278 -19.90 -11.30 -3.50
CA ILE A 278 -18.84 -12.31 -3.71
C ILE A 278 -18.21 -12.72 -2.38
N GLU A 279 -17.99 -11.75 -1.47
CA GLU A 279 -17.33 -11.96 -0.18
C GLU A 279 -18.31 -12.28 0.97
N ASP A 280 -19.61 -12.44 0.69
CA ASP A 280 -20.67 -12.69 1.68
C ASP A 280 -20.67 -11.63 2.82
N LYS A 281 -20.50 -10.34 2.43
CA LYS A 281 -20.43 -9.18 3.33
C LYS A 281 -21.56 -8.16 3.05
N GLU A 282 -22.73 -8.64 2.60
CA GLU A 282 -23.84 -7.78 2.22
C GLU A 282 -24.45 -7.00 3.39
N ASP A 283 -24.26 -7.45 4.63
CA ASP A 283 -24.62 -6.75 5.87
C ASP A 283 -23.96 -5.36 5.97
N ARG A 284 -22.78 -5.17 5.38
CA ARG A 284 -22.06 -3.89 5.35
C ARG A 284 -22.82 -2.78 4.61
N LYS A 285 -23.79 -3.11 3.78
CA LYS A 285 -24.63 -2.11 3.07
C LYS A 285 -25.30 -1.12 4.03
N SER A 286 -25.56 -1.53 5.28
CA SER A 286 -26.16 -0.69 6.32
C SER A 286 -25.19 0.28 7.00
N LEU A 287 -23.88 0.10 6.84
CA LEU A 287 -22.87 0.94 7.48
C LEU A 287 -22.79 2.33 6.84
N TYR A 288 -22.36 3.31 7.62
CA TYR A 288 -22.37 4.71 7.21
C TYR A 288 -21.63 4.97 5.88
N PHE A 289 -20.39 4.50 5.75
CA PHE A 289 -19.61 4.68 4.50
C PHE A 289 -20.34 4.12 3.28
N HIS A 290 -20.85 2.89 3.39
CA HIS A 290 -21.54 2.20 2.30
C HIS A 290 -22.84 2.93 1.90
N GLN A 291 -23.59 3.43 2.88
CA GLN A 291 -24.77 4.25 2.62
C GLN A 291 -24.43 5.58 1.90
N GLN A 292 -23.29 6.23 2.24
CA GLN A 292 -22.87 7.43 1.52
C GLN A 292 -22.58 7.11 0.04
N LEU A 293 -21.90 5.99 -0.25
CA LEU A 293 -21.60 5.57 -1.61
C LEU A 293 -22.87 5.16 -2.38
N LEU A 294 -23.72 4.33 -1.79
CA LEU A 294 -24.96 3.84 -2.42
C LEU A 294 -25.96 4.95 -2.73
N ASN A 295 -25.91 6.05 -1.99
CA ASN A 295 -26.78 7.23 -2.18
C ASN A 295 -26.12 8.35 -3.03
N ASP A 296 -25.06 8.04 -3.81
CA ASP A 296 -24.36 8.99 -4.70
C ASP A 296 -23.77 10.23 -4.00
N LYS A 297 -23.42 10.11 -2.73
CA LYS A 297 -22.83 11.21 -1.96
C LYS A 297 -21.30 11.26 -2.04
N LEU A 298 -20.67 10.23 -2.61
CA LEU A 298 -19.23 10.15 -2.74
C LEU A 298 -18.81 10.22 -4.21
N PRO A 299 -17.73 10.95 -4.54
CA PRO A 299 -17.23 11.03 -5.91
C PRO A 299 -16.64 9.68 -6.36
N LEU A 300 -16.53 9.47 -7.66
CA LEU A 300 -15.65 8.44 -8.23
C LEU A 300 -14.21 8.82 -7.94
N SER A 301 -13.38 7.86 -7.57
CA SER A 301 -12.00 8.13 -7.15
C SER A 301 -11.04 7.00 -7.52
N ILE A 302 -9.78 7.35 -7.52
CA ILE A 302 -8.62 6.46 -7.52
C ILE A 302 -7.78 6.79 -6.30
N GLY A 303 -7.19 5.80 -5.67
CA GLY A 303 -6.34 6.06 -4.51
C GLY A 303 -5.45 4.88 -4.15
N GLY A 304 -4.59 5.11 -3.17
CA GLY A 304 -3.66 4.09 -2.69
C GLY A 304 -2.89 4.55 -1.48
N GLY A 305 -2.05 3.64 -0.98
CA GLY A 305 -1.08 3.90 0.06
C GLY A 305 0.32 3.53 -0.42
N ILE A 306 1.30 4.39 -0.15
CA ILE A 306 2.71 4.13 -0.43
C ILE A 306 3.43 4.07 0.91
N GLY A 307 4.03 2.93 1.24
CA GLY A 307 4.72 2.73 2.51
C GLY A 307 5.90 3.68 2.68
N GLN A 308 5.84 4.57 3.68
CA GLN A 308 6.91 5.55 3.93
C GLN A 308 8.20 4.86 4.37
N SER A 309 8.11 4.04 5.42
CA SER A 309 9.26 3.27 5.93
C SER A 309 9.75 2.24 4.92
N ARG A 310 8.84 1.62 4.16
CA ARG A 310 9.19 0.69 3.08
C ARG A 310 10.00 1.38 1.98
N LEU A 311 9.58 2.55 1.52
CA LEU A 311 10.34 3.30 0.50
C LEU A 311 11.71 3.74 1.05
N CYS A 312 11.79 4.21 2.29
CA CYS A 312 13.06 4.56 2.92
C CYS A 312 13.99 3.33 3.04
N MET A 313 13.46 2.18 3.45
CA MET A 313 14.22 0.92 3.54
C MET A 313 14.86 0.56 2.20
N VAL A 314 14.07 0.60 1.15
CA VAL A 314 14.51 0.28 -0.21
C VAL A 314 15.57 1.26 -0.71
N LEU A 315 15.32 2.56 -0.63
CA LEU A 315 16.22 3.58 -1.19
C LEU A 315 17.50 3.78 -0.36
N LEU A 316 17.50 3.41 0.92
CA LEU A 316 18.70 3.42 1.78
C LEU A 316 19.39 2.04 1.87
N HIS A 317 18.93 1.06 1.07
CA HIS A 317 19.48 -0.29 1.01
C HIS A 317 19.57 -1.00 2.38
N LYS A 318 18.49 -0.92 3.19
CA LYS A 318 18.46 -1.51 4.54
C LYS A 318 17.95 -2.94 4.54
N GLY A 319 18.50 -3.76 5.42
CA GLY A 319 18.16 -5.18 5.53
C GLY A 319 16.85 -5.46 6.29
N HIS A 320 16.41 -4.51 7.12
CA HIS A 320 15.22 -4.66 7.96
C HIS A 320 14.50 -3.33 8.16
N ILE A 321 13.16 -3.35 8.15
CA ILE A 321 12.35 -2.14 8.33
C ILE A 321 12.57 -1.46 9.69
N GLY A 322 12.97 -2.22 10.71
CA GLY A 322 13.36 -1.72 12.02
C GLY A 322 14.64 -0.87 12.03
N GLU A 323 15.40 -0.82 10.94
CA GLU A 323 16.50 0.14 10.77
C GLU A 323 16.00 1.53 10.33
N ILE A 324 14.72 1.63 9.97
CA ILE A 324 14.07 2.85 9.45
C ILE A 324 13.04 3.39 10.43
N GLN A 325 12.32 2.54 11.13
CA GLN A 325 11.25 2.93 12.04
C GLN A 325 11.41 2.31 13.43
N ALA A 326 11.18 3.11 14.46
CA ALA A 326 11.08 2.60 15.83
C ALA A 326 9.78 1.81 16.01
N SER A 327 9.89 0.60 16.51
CA SER A 327 8.77 -0.29 16.78
C SER A 327 9.12 -1.26 17.91
N ILE A 328 8.20 -2.20 18.20
CA ILE A 328 8.44 -3.27 19.17
C ILE A 328 8.82 -4.54 18.40
N TRP A 329 9.96 -5.10 18.73
CA TRP A 329 10.50 -6.30 18.10
C TRP A 329 10.78 -7.36 19.16
N PRO A 330 10.54 -8.67 18.88
CA PRO A 330 10.98 -9.76 19.74
C PRO A 330 12.49 -9.71 19.99
N GLU A 331 12.92 -10.09 21.20
CA GLU A 331 14.34 -10.02 21.56
C GLU A 331 15.21 -10.96 20.70
N ASP A 332 14.72 -12.17 20.41
CA ASP A 332 15.39 -13.13 19.54
C ASP A 332 15.59 -12.56 18.11
N MET A 333 14.59 -11.85 17.58
CA MET A 333 14.70 -11.15 16.30
C MET A 333 15.74 -10.03 16.35
N ARG A 334 15.76 -9.22 17.43
CA ARG A 334 16.78 -8.17 17.63
C ARG A 334 18.18 -8.75 17.67
N ASP A 335 18.36 -9.87 18.39
CA ASP A 335 19.66 -10.54 18.52
C ASP A 335 20.13 -11.13 17.18
N GLU A 336 19.21 -11.72 16.40
CA GLU A 336 19.53 -12.24 15.05
C GLU A 336 19.86 -11.11 14.08
N CYS A 337 19.08 -10.06 14.05
CA CYS A 337 19.35 -8.87 13.23
C CYS A 337 20.72 -8.27 13.53
N LYS A 338 21.05 -8.12 14.81
CA LYS A 338 22.36 -7.60 15.24
C LYS A 338 23.54 -8.46 14.76
N LYS A 339 23.40 -9.81 14.82
CA LYS A 339 24.41 -10.74 14.27
C LYS A 339 24.58 -10.60 12.76
N LEU A 340 23.55 -10.20 12.06
CA LEU A 340 23.54 -9.97 10.61
C LEU A 340 23.91 -8.54 10.21
N GLY A 341 24.28 -7.67 11.16
CA GLY A 341 24.68 -6.28 10.90
C GLY A 341 23.50 -5.30 10.79
N MET A 342 22.27 -5.74 11.06
CA MET A 342 21.07 -4.91 11.06
C MET A 342 20.82 -4.34 12.45
N ASN A 343 20.89 -3.01 12.60
CA ASN A 343 20.71 -2.32 13.88
C ASN A 343 19.29 -1.73 13.95
N LEU A 344 18.39 -2.41 14.67
CA LEU A 344 17.01 -1.96 14.84
C LEU A 344 16.93 -0.79 15.85
N ILE A 345 16.21 0.28 15.48
CA ILE A 345 15.99 1.49 16.28
C ILE A 345 14.73 1.39 17.14
#